data_a3f4285a90653b72ec8f48f223130cc3
#
_entry.id   a3f4285a90653b72ec8f48f223130cc3
#
_cell.length_a   1.000
_cell.length_b   1.000
_cell.length_c   1.000
_cell.angle_alpha   90.00
_cell.angle_beta   90.00
_cell.angle_gamma   90.00
#
_symmetry.space_group_name_H-M   'P 1'
#
loop_
_entity.id
_entity.type
_entity.pdbx_description
1 polymer ?
#
loop_
_entity_poly.entity_id
_entity_poly.type
_entity_poly.pdbx_seq_one_letter_code
_entity_poly.pdbx_strand_id
1 'polypeptide(L)'
;MFVLHDVAFLVEDKAIPLSDRSRTGEVNPLRRNLASAITKGAEQAGRMKQQIVEDHGLRLRDGTWLDLADVREIHSVVTSLDDMPGIATASAKLVGAGLLPPDNIPWTVSLNDLDLIAQLVDRPAEFLLYVRRRTEPRATEMFMAVDELDLFLLVFRMGLYVEPDPEVASREMPWLGKPRTADVRRFKEQVPGLVTSHTDDLDAWYYSLHPPAGLEVDDVAPKPRMVPSPLAHSSTGSMRTRASDG
;
A
#
# COMPACT_ATOMS: atom_id res chain seq x y z
N MET A 1 5.49 -13.60 10.42
CA MET A 1 5.70 -13.89 8.97
C MET A 1 4.64 -14.85 8.49
N PHE A 2 4.16 -14.68 7.27
CA PHE A 2 3.35 -15.66 6.55
C PHE A 2 3.80 -15.75 5.09
N VAL A 3 3.48 -16.85 4.42
CA VAL A 3 3.84 -17.09 3.02
C VAL A 3 2.57 -17.35 2.22
N LEU A 4 2.45 -16.67 1.09
CA LEU A 4 1.37 -16.80 0.14
C LEU A 4 1.94 -17.27 -1.19
N HIS A 5 1.85 -18.56 -1.49
CA HIS A 5 2.53 -19.23 -2.59
C HIS A 5 4.06 -19.01 -2.54
N ASP A 6 4.62 -18.23 -3.45
CA ASP A 6 6.04 -17.89 -3.56
C ASP A 6 6.37 -16.48 -3.04
N VAL A 7 5.47 -15.87 -2.28
CA VAL A 7 5.62 -14.53 -1.72
C VAL A 7 5.60 -14.59 -0.19
N ALA A 8 6.64 -14.08 0.47
CA ALA A 8 6.73 -13.96 1.91
C ALA A 8 6.39 -12.54 2.39
N PHE A 9 5.65 -12.46 3.48
CA PHE A 9 5.31 -11.22 4.16
C PHE A 9 5.95 -11.22 5.55
N LEU A 10 6.89 -10.31 5.78
CA LEU A 10 7.57 -10.12 7.04
C LEU A 10 6.83 -9.04 7.82
N VAL A 11 6.02 -9.45 8.77
CA VAL A 11 5.19 -8.55 9.58
C VAL A 11 5.89 -8.27 10.90
N GLU A 12 6.17 -7.00 11.14
CA GLU A 12 6.69 -6.48 12.41
C GLU A 12 5.62 -5.64 13.08
N ASP A 13 5.12 -6.14 14.19
CA ASP A 13 4.15 -5.43 15.01
C ASP A 13 4.84 -4.53 16.04
N LYS A 14 4.42 -3.27 16.10
CA LYS A 14 4.95 -2.25 16.99
C LYS A 14 3.85 -1.61 17.84
N ALA A 15 3.63 -2.19 19.00
CA ALA A 15 2.68 -1.67 19.99
C ALA A 15 3.23 -0.42 20.73
N ILE A 16 3.80 0.54 19.99
CA ILE A 16 4.36 1.78 20.56
C ILE A 16 3.37 2.90 20.34
N PRO A 17 2.66 3.37 21.38
CA PRO A 17 1.73 4.47 21.24
C PRO A 17 2.47 5.78 20.96
N LEU A 18 1.87 6.63 20.13
CA LEU A 18 2.32 8.00 19.99
C LEU A 18 2.08 8.75 21.31
N SER A 19 3.13 9.36 21.85
CA SER A 19 3.00 10.20 23.05
C SER A 19 2.12 11.42 22.78
N ASP A 20 1.48 11.99 23.79
CA ASP A 20 0.66 13.19 23.65
C ASP A 20 1.44 14.34 23.01
N ARG A 21 2.71 14.52 23.36
CA ARG A 21 3.59 15.51 22.76
C ARG A 21 3.86 15.25 21.28
N SER A 22 3.88 13.99 20.85
CA SER A 22 3.98 13.65 19.43
C SER A 22 2.68 13.95 18.70
N ARG A 23 1.54 13.69 19.33
CA ARG A 23 0.19 13.98 18.78
C ARG A 23 -0.06 15.48 18.64
N THR A 24 0.54 16.32 19.50
CA THR A 24 0.49 17.78 19.39
C THR A 24 1.51 18.35 18.40
N GLY A 25 2.28 17.49 17.70
CA GLY A 25 3.18 17.90 16.62
C GLY A 25 4.57 18.36 17.08
N GLU A 26 4.96 18.06 18.33
CA GLU A 26 6.33 18.34 18.76
C GLU A 26 7.32 17.46 17.98
N VAL A 27 8.21 18.08 17.21
CA VAL A 27 9.09 17.43 16.23
C VAL A 27 9.99 16.34 16.86
N ASN A 28 10.65 16.63 17.96
CA ASN A 28 11.60 15.70 18.57
C ASN A 28 10.92 14.45 19.19
N PRO A 29 9.83 14.58 19.96
CA PRO A 29 9.05 13.42 20.40
C PRO A 29 8.48 12.60 19.24
N LEU A 30 7.90 13.29 18.24
CA LEU A 30 7.35 12.64 17.05
C LEU A 30 8.42 11.82 16.31
N ARG A 31 9.59 12.42 16.03
CA ARG A 31 10.68 11.71 15.36
C ARG A 31 11.15 10.47 16.13
N ARG A 32 11.25 10.56 17.48
CA ARG A 32 11.63 9.41 18.31
C ARG A 32 10.60 8.29 18.28
N ASN A 33 9.32 8.65 18.34
CA ASN A 33 8.23 7.66 18.27
C ASN A 33 8.20 6.98 16.90
N LEU A 34 8.33 7.75 15.82
CA LEU A 34 8.40 7.21 14.46
C LEU A 34 9.63 6.31 14.26
N ALA A 35 10.79 6.71 14.76
CA ALA A 35 11.99 5.88 14.72
C ALA A 35 11.78 4.56 15.49
N SER A 36 11.10 4.60 16.62
CA SER A 36 10.82 3.40 17.41
C SER A 36 9.77 2.49 16.77
N ALA A 37 8.74 3.06 16.16
CA ALA A 37 7.65 2.29 15.54
C ALA A 37 8.01 1.83 14.12
N ILE A 38 8.41 2.75 13.25
CA ILE A 38 8.57 2.47 11.82
C ILE A 38 10.00 2.06 11.49
N THR A 39 11.01 2.87 11.88
CA THR A 39 12.41 2.61 11.50
C THR A 39 12.90 1.26 12.03
N LYS A 40 12.70 0.99 13.32
CA LYS A 40 13.12 -0.30 13.90
C LYS A 40 12.37 -1.49 13.32
N GLY A 41 11.09 -1.32 12.98
CA GLY A 41 10.31 -2.34 12.29
C GLY A 41 10.89 -2.63 10.89
N ALA A 42 11.14 -1.60 10.12
CA ALA A 42 11.74 -1.71 8.79
C ALA A 42 13.13 -2.36 8.83
N GLU A 43 13.98 -1.98 9.81
CA GLU A 43 15.30 -2.58 10.00
C GLU A 43 15.23 -4.07 10.39
N GLN A 44 14.27 -4.45 11.24
CA GLN A 44 14.09 -5.86 11.62
C GLN A 44 13.62 -6.70 10.44
N ALA A 45 12.61 -6.22 9.72
CA ALA A 45 12.14 -6.87 8.50
C ALA A 45 13.25 -6.95 7.43
N GLY A 46 14.05 -5.89 7.27
CA GLY A 46 15.18 -5.86 6.35
C GLY A 46 16.24 -6.91 6.66
N ARG A 47 16.62 -7.08 7.94
CA ARG A 47 17.56 -8.13 8.36
C ARG A 47 17.01 -9.53 8.10
N MET A 48 15.73 -9.75 8.39
CA MET A 48 15.09 -11.04 8.13
C MET A 48 14.99 -11.32 6.63
N LYS A 49 14.68 -10.31 5.83
CA LYS A 49 14.68 -10.40 4.35
C LYS A 49 16.06 -10.81 3.82
N GLN A 50 17.10 -10.13 4.30
CA GLN A 50 18.48 -10.45 3.91
C GLN A 50 18.83 -11.89 4.26
N GLN A 51 18.51 -12.35 5.47
CA GLN A 51 18.76 -13.72 5.90
C GLN A 51 18.03 -14.74 5.02
N ILE A 52 16.77 -14.50 4.66
CA ILE A 52 16.00 -15.39 3.77
C ILE A 52 16.69 -15.48 2.39
N VAL A 53 17.16 -14.35 1.85
CA VAL A 53 17.82 -14.31 0.54
C VAL A 53 19.18 -15.04 0.57
N GLU A 54 19.93 -14.93 1.67
CA GLU A 54 21.26 -15.54 1.82
C GLU A 54 21.16 -17.04 2.13
N ASP A 55 20.29 -17.42 3.07
CA ASP A 55 20.22 -18.78 3.61
C ASP A 55 19.10 -19.63 2.98
N HIS A 56 18.23 -19.03 2.16
CA HIS A 56 17.03 -19.67 1.61
C HIS A 56 16.09 -20.25 2.65
N GLY A 57 16.13 -19.71 3.87
CA GLY A 57 15.31 -20.18 4.98
C GLY A 57 15.53 -19.40 6.27
N LEU A 58 14.81 -19.80 7.31
CA LEU A 58 14.90 -19.21 8.65
C LEU A 58 14.93 -20.29 9.71
N ARG A 59 15.73 -20.08 10.76
CA ARG A 59 15.63 -20.88 11.98
C ARG A 59 14.60 -20.29 12.92
N LEU A 60 13.56 -21.06 13.21
CA LEU A 60 12.51 -20.67 14.16
C LEU A 60 13.01 -20.72 15.61
N ARG A 61 12.23 -20.11 16.52
CA ARG A 61 12.59 -20.05 17.96
C ARG A 61 12.71 -21.44 18.64
N ASP A 62 11.97 -22.42 18.15
CA ASP A 62 12.01 -23.80 18.61
C ASP A 62 13.19 -24.61 18.03
N GLY A 63 14.01 -23.98 17.21
CA GLY A 63 15.14 -24.59 16.52
C GLY A 63 14.82 -25.24 15.17
N THR A 64 13.54 -25.28 14.78
CA THR A 64 13.11 -25.84 13.49
C THR A 64 13.61 -24.96 12.34
N TRP A 65 14.07 -25.61 11.26
CA TRP A 65 14.42 -24.92 10.02
C TRP A 65 13.17 -24.78 9.15
N LEU A 66 12.86 -23.55 8.76
CA LEU A 66 11.82 -23.24 7.79
C LEU A 66 12.50 -23.00 6.42
N ASP A 67 12.28 -23.93 5.49
CA ASP A 67 12.77 -23.79 4.12
C ASP A 67 11.93 -22.77 3.36
N LEU A 68 12.59 -21.80 2.73
CA LEU A 68 12.00 -20.70 1.95
C LEU A 68 12.67 -20.59 0.56
N ALA A 69 13.29 -21.65 0.07
CA ALA A 69 13.98 -21.65 -1.22
C ALA A 69 13.07 -21.33 -2.40
N ASP A 70 11.78 -21.64 -2.30
CA ASP A 70 10.78 -21.34 -3.34
C ASP A 70 10.23 -19.90 -3.26
N VAL A 71 10.59 -19.13 -2.23
CA VAL A 71 10.15 -17.73 -2.08
C VAL A 71 10.91 -16.85 -3.08
N ARG A 72 10.17 -16.17 -3.94
CA ARG A 72 10.71 -15.30 -5.00
C ARG A 72 10.54 -13.82 -4.68
N GLU A 73 9.61 -13.48 -3.80
CA GLU A 73 9.28 -12.11 -3.47
C GLU A 73 9.08 -11.97 -1.97
N ILE A 74 9.60 -10.89 -1.38
CA ILE A 74 9.52 -10.64 0.05
C ILE A 74 9.08 -9.21 0.29
N HIS A 75 7.94 -9.05 0.97
CA HIS A 75 7.42 -7.77 1.41
C HIS A 75 7.61 -7.57 2.91
N SER A 76 8.02 -6.36 3.28
CA SER A 76 8.06 -5.92 4.66
C SER A 76 6.77 -5.18 5.02
N VAL A 77 6.18 -5.54 6.15
CA VAL A 77 4.98 -4.90 6.69
C VAL A 77 5.28 -4.45 8.11
N VAL A 78 4.99 -3.20 8.41
CA VAL A 78 5.09 -2.66 9.77
C VAL A 78 3.69 -2.29 10.22
N THR A 79 3.19 -2.99 11.25
CA THR A 79 1.89 -2.71 11.83
C THR A 79 2.02 -1.88 13.10
N SER A 80 1.04 -1.01 13.35
CA SER A 80 0.94 -0.21 14.56
C SER A 80 -0.45 -0.33 15.19
N LEU A 81 -0.53 -0.25 16.53
CA LEU A 81 -1.81 -0.16 17.21
C LEU A 81 -2.47 1.20 17.01
N ASP A 82 -1.65 2.26 17.06
CA ASP A 82 -2.13 3.61 16.83
C ASP A 82 -2.23 3.87 15.32
N ASP A 83 -3.32 4.50 14.94
CA ASP A 83 -3.41 5.13 13.64
C ASP A 83 -2.44 6.33 13.58
N MET A 84 -1.72 6.43 12.46
CA MET A 84 -0.77 7.51 12.19
C MET A 84 -1.19 8.27 10.93
N PRO A 85 -2.30 9.02 10.97
CA PRO A 85 -2.89 9.64 9.80
C PRO A 85 -1.90 10.56 9.09
N GLY A 86 -1.81 10.39 7.77
CA GLY A 86 -0.91 11.16 6.91
C GLY A 86 0.58 10.87 7.10
N ILE A 87 0.97 10.06 8.10
CA ILE A 87 2.36 9.67 8.36
C ILE A 87 2.65 8.30 7.77
N ALA A 88 1.81 7.31 8.08
CA ALA A 88 1.97 5.95 7.58
C ALA A 88 1.99 5.90 6.04
N THR A 89 1.20 6.73 5.40
CA THR A 89 1.09 6.85 3.94
C THR A 89 2.21 7.67 3.29
N ALA A 90 2.94 8.50 4.04
CA ALA A 90 3.95 9.41 3.53
C ALA A 90 5.35 8.79 3.44
N SER A 91 5.47 7.56 2.94
CA SER A 91 6.72 6.78 2.93
C SER A 91 7.89 7.54 2.28
N ALA A 92 7.69 8.25 1.18
CA ALA A 92 8.74 9.05 0.54
C ALA A 92 9.26 10.19 1.44
N LYS A 93 8.38 10.81 2.24
CA LYS A 93 8.80 11.83 3.23
C LYS A 93 9.59 11.21 4.37
N LEU A 94 9.22 10.00 4.80
CA LEU A 94 9.97 9.25 5.81
C LEU A 94 11.36 8.85 5.30
N VAL A 95 11.47 8.45 4.03
CA VAL A 95 12.77 8.21 3.37
C VAL A 95 13.60 9.50 3.32
N GLY A 96 13.02 10.61 2.87
CA GLY A 96 13.69 11.90 2.82
C GLY A 96 14.14 12.43 4.19
N ALA A 97 13.44 12.07 5.27
CA ALA A 97 13.79 12.39 6.65
C ALA A 97 14.83 11.42 7.26
N GLY A 98 15.26 10.39 6.51
CA GLY A 98 16.19 9.36 7.00
C GLY A 98 15.57 8.41 8.05
N LEU A 99 14.24 8.26 8.02
CA LEU A 99 13.51 7.36 8.92
C LEU A 99 13.21 6.00 8.26
N LEU A 100 13.29 5.92 6.93
CA LEU A 100 13.16 4.67 6.18
C LEU A 100 14.29 4.53 5.16
N PRO A 101 14.78 3.30 4.93
CA PRO A 101 15.73 3.04 3.85
C PRO A 101 15.01 3.09 2.49
N PRO A 102 15.64 3.68 1.45
CA PRO A 102 14.99 3.83 0.14
C PRO A 102 14.85 2.52 -0.64
N ASP A 103 15.67 1.52 -0.32
CA ASP A 103 15.74 0.20 -0.95
C ASP A 103 14.85 -0.86 -0.29
N ASN A 104 14.25 -0.53 0.86
CA ASN A 104 13.34 -1.43 1.57
C ASN A 104 12.23 -0.62 2.25
N ILE A 105 11.32 -0.07 1.46
CA ILE A 105 10.15 0.67 1.96
C ILE A 105 9.10 -0.35 2.43
N PRO A 106 8.82 -0.45 3.73
CA PRO A 106 7.77 -1.34 4.21
C PRO A 106 6.40 -0.78 3.91
N TRP A 107 5.42 -1.64 3.78
CA TRP A 107 4.03 -1.23 3.94
C TRP A 107 3.77 -0.94 5.42
N THR A 108 3.52 0.32 5.74
CA THR A 108 3.18 0.75 7.09
C THR A 108 1.68 0.94 7.19
N VAL A 109 1.03 0.25 8.12
CA VAL A 109 -0.43 0.20 8.22
C VAL A 109 -0.86 0.05 9.68
N SER A 110 -2.00 0.63 10.09
CA SER A 110 -2.60 0.36 11.39
C SER A 110 -3.19 -1.06 11.42
N LEU A 111 -3.32 -1.65 12.60
CA LEU A 111 -3.97 -2.96 12.74
C LEU A 111 -5.44 -2.89 12.33
N ASN A 112 -6.11 -1.76 12.60
CA ASN A 112 -7.50 -1.55 12.20
C ASN A 112 -7.65 -1.54 10.67
N ASP A 113 -6.81 -0.79 9.95
CA ASP A 113 -6.86 -0.74 8.49
C ASP A 113 -6.48 -2.07 7.87
N LEU A 114 -5.47 -2.76 8.45
CA LEU A 114 -5.08 -4.08 8.00
C LEU A 114 -6.23 -5.08 8.12
N ASP A 115 -6.97 -5.05 9.24
CA ASP A 115 -8.14 -5.91 9.45
C ASP A 115 -9.25 -5.60 8.45
N LEU A 116 -9.57 -4.31 8.23
CA LEU A 116 -10.54 -3.88 7.22
C LEU A 116 -10.12 -4.30 5.80
N ILE A 117 -8.87 -4.08 5.43
CA ILE A 117 -8.34 -4.50 4.14
C ILE A 117 -8.44 -6.01 3.97
N ALA A 118 -8.09 -6.78 5.01
CA ALA A 118 -8.20 -8.24 4.98
C ALA A 118 -9.65 -8.72 4.80
N GLN A 119 -10.61 -8.02 5.38
CA GLN A 119 -12.04 -8.30 5.20
C GLN A 119 -12.55 -7.89 3.81
N LEU A 120 -12.02 -6.82 3.22
CA LEU A 120 -12.43 -6.31 1.91
C LEU A 120 -11.91 -7.17 0.75
N VAL A 121 -10.72 -7.73 0.88
CA VAL A 121 -10.09 -8.55 -0.16
C VAL A 121 -10.83 -9.87 -0.33
N ASP A 122 -11.25 -10.18 -1.55
CA ASP A 122 -11.89 -11.47 -1.88
C ASP A 122 -10.85 -12.50 -2.38
N ARG A 123 -9.76 -12.03 -2.99
CA ARG A 123 -8.75 -12.91 -3.60
C ARG A 123 -7.33 -12.52 -3.16
N PRO A 124 -6.49 -13.49 -2.82
CA PRO A 124 -5.10 -13.24 -2.42
C PRO A 124 -4.30 -12.39 -3.43
N ALA A 125 -4.60 -12.53 -4.73
CA ALA A 125 -3.96 -11.75 -5.78
C ALA A 125 -4.26 -10.23 -5.69
N GLU A 126 -5.42 -9.84 -5.17
CA GLU A 126 -5.80 -8.44 -4.96
C GLU A 126 -4.95 -7.81 -3.86
N PHE A 127 -4.80 -8.55 -2.76
CA PHE A 127 -3.92 -8.15 -1.66
C PHE A 127 -2.47 -7.97 -2.13
N LEU A 128 -1.95 -8.96 -2.86
CA LEU A 128 -0.60 -8.92 -3.38
C LEU A 128 -0.40 -7.75 -4.36
N LEU A 129 -1.37 -7.53 -5.25
CA LEU A 129 -1.33 -6.39 -6.17
C LEU A 129 -1.28 -5.05 -5.41
N TYR A 130 -2.11 -4.92 -4.36
CA TYR A 130 -2.10 -3.73 -3.53
C TYR A 130 -0.74 -3.51 -2.89
N VAL A 131 -0.20 -4.50 -2.19
CA VAL A 131 1.10 -4.36 -1.48
C VAL A 131 2.23 -4.03 -2.45
N ARG A 132 2.29 -4.69 -3.61
CA ARG A 132 3.27 -4.37 -4.66
C ARG A 132 3.20 -2.91 -5.10
N ARG A 133 1.99 -2.41 -5.36
CA ARG A 133 1.80 -1.02 -5.78
C ARG A 133 2.10 -0.04 -4.65
N ARG A 134 1.67 -0.38 -3.44
CA ARG A 134 1.83 0.47 -2.27
C ARG A 134 3.28 0.64 -1.83
N THR A 135 4.12 -0.36 -2.06
CA THR A 135 5.55 -0.33 -1.72
C THR A 135 6.46 0.02 -2.90
N GLU A 136 5.90 0.24 -4.07
CA GLU A 136 6.67 0.72 -5.24
C GLU A 136 7.21 2.13 -4.97
N PRO A 137 8.53 2.37 -5.09
CA PRO A 137 9.13 3.66 -4.73
C PRO A 137 8.46 4.85 -5.42
N ARG A 138 8.16 4.74 -6.72
CA ARG A 138 7.52 5.81 -7.47
C ARG A 138 6.08 6.07 -7.02
N ALA A 139 5.32 5.03 -6.68
CA ALA A 139 3.98 5.18 -6.15
C ALA A 139 4.00 5.90 -4.80
N THR A 140 4.96 5.57 -3.93
CA THR A 140 5.12 6.25 -2.63
C THR A 140 5.54 7.71 -2.75
N GLU A 141 6.22 8.09 -3.84
CA GLU A 141 6.53 9.49 -4.14
C GLU A 141 5.32 10.26 -4.63
N MET A 142 4.47 9.63 -5.46
CA MET A 142 3.40 10.29 -6.17
C MET A 142 2.07 10.31 -5.44
N PHE A 143 1.84 9.37 -4.53
CA PHE A 143 0.58 9.25 -3.81
C PHE A 143 0.79 9.35 -2.31
N MET A 144 0.03 10.25 -1.69
CA MET A 144 -0.11 10.38 -0.24
C MET A 144 -1.59 10.39 0.10
N ALA A 145 -1.94 9.92 1.28
CA ALA A 145 -3.30 9.99 1.79
C ALA A 145 -3.29 10.33 3.28
N VAL A 146 -4.41 10.70 3.82
CA VAL A 146 -4.58 10.85 5.27
C VAL A 146 -4.67 9.47 5.90
N ASP A 147 -5.33 8.55 5.21
CA ASP A 147 -5.64 7.20 5.68
C ASP A 147 -5.14 6.15 4.67
N GLU A 148 -4.74 4.99 5.14
CA GLU A 148 -4.31 3.87 4.28
C GLU A 148 -5.49 3.33 3.46
N LEU A 149 -6.70 3.37 4.02
CA LEU A 149 -7.91 2.97 3.31
C LEU A 149 -8.20 3.84 2.07
N ASP A 150 -7.84 5.13 2.09
CA ASP A 150 -7.94 6.00 0.92
C ASP A 150 -7.13 5.44 -0.26
N LEU A 151 -5.89 5.03 0.00
CA LEU A 151 -5.01 4.42 -1.02
C LEU A 151 -5.54 3.06 -1.47
N PHE A 152 -6.01 2.26 -0.54
CA PHE A 152 -6.55 0.94 -0.83
C PHE A 152 -7.80 1.03 -1.73
N LEU A 153 -8.75 1.91 -1.40
CA LEU A 153 -9.95 2.14 -2.20
C LEU A 153 -9.62 2.75 -3.57
N LEU A 154 -8.58 3.57 -3.66
CA LEU A 154 -8.10 4.08 -4.95
C LEU A 154 -7.60 2.95 -5.84
N VAL A 155 -6.86 1.97 -5.28
CA VAL A 155 -6.42 0.78 -6.04
C VAL A 155 -7.60 0.00 -6.56
N PHE A 156 -8.65 -0.15 -5.78
CA PHE A 156 -9.87 -0.83 -6.18
C PHE A 156 -10.59 -0.16 -7.35
N ARG A 157 -10.53 1.17 -7.42
CA ARG A 157 -11.24 1.97 -8.44
C ARG A 157 -10.40 2.22 -9.68
N MET A 158 -9.11 2.54 -9.51
CA MET A 158 -8.26 3.04 -10.61
C MET A 158 -6.86 2.42 -10.67
N GLY A 159 -6.46 1.65 -9.65
CA GLY A 159 -5.07 1.22 -9.46
C GLY A 159 -4.15 2.38 -9.04
N LEU A 160 -3.12 2.11 -8.25
CA LEU A 160 -2.01 3.05 -8.03
C LEU A 160 -1.07 2.96 -9.23
N TYR A 161 -1.53 3.43 -10.39
CA TYR A 161 -0.70 3.43 -11.59
C TYR A 161 0.15 4.69 -11.63
N VAL A 162 1.43 4.49 -11.77
CA VAL A 162 2.40 5.56 -11.96
C VAL A 162 3.02 5.42 -13.34
N GLU A 163 3.08 6.53 -14.06
CA GLU A 163 3.73 6.56 -15.36
C GLU A 163 5.23 6.25 -15.18
N PRO A 164 5.78 5.26 -15.90
CA PRO A 164 7.20 4.94 -15.80
C PRO A 164 8.05 6.11 -16.34
N ASP A 165 9.27 6.25 -15.80
CA ASP A 165 10.24 7.21 -16.35
C ASP A 165 10.48 6.89 -17.83
N PRO A 166 10.18 7.82 -18.76
CA PRO A 166 10.32 7.57 -20.19
C PRO A 166 11.75 7.25 -20.62
N GLU A 167 12.76 7.80 -19.92
CA GLU A 167 14.18 7.53 -20.21
C GLU A 167 14.59 6.13 -19.73
N VAL A 168 14.06 5.69 -18.59
CA VAL A 168 14.27 4.32 -18.09
C VAL A 168 13.53 3.33 -18.97
N ALA A 169 12.26 3.57 -19.26
CA ALA A 169 11.45 2.70 -20.11
C ALA A 169 12.08 2.50 -21.51
N SER A 170 12.61 3.57 -22.13
CA SER A 170 13.31 3.48 -23.41
C SER A 170 14.62 2.67 -23.33
N ARG A 171 15.26 2.66 -22.20
CA ARG A 171 16.50 1.90 -21.96
C ARG A 171 16.22 0.42 -21.75
N GLU A 172 15.20 0.10 -20.96
CA GLU A 172 14.78 -1.27 -20.66
C GLU A 172 14.03 -1.92 -21.82
N MET A 173 13.33 -1.13 -22.61
CA MET A 173 12.53 -1.54 -23.77
C MET A 173 12.95 -0.78 -25.02
N PRO A 174 14.09 -1.14 -25.66
CA PRO A 174 14.66 -0.39 -26.80
C PRO A 174 13.73 -0.24 -28.00
N TRP A 175 12.73 -1.13 -28.14
CA TRP A 175 11.72 -1.04 -29.20
C TRP A 175 10.76 0.14 -29.06
N LEU A 176 10.67 0.77 -27.87
CA LEU A 176 9.88 2.00 -27.68
C LEU A 176 10.51 3.22 -28.35
N GLY A 177 11.79 3.12 -28.71
CA GLY A 177 12.54 4.22 -29.29
C GLY A 177 12.89 5.31 -28.27
N LYS A 178 13.47 6.39 -28.75
CA LYS A 178 13.87 7.53 -27.91
C LYS A 178 12.63 8.30 -27.43
N PRO A 179 12.50 8.62 -26.13
CA PRO A 179 11.36 9.36 -25.61
C PRO A 179 11.34 10.79 -26.17
N ARG A 180 10.14 11.34 -26.33
CA ARG A 180 9.98 12.74 -26.73
C ARG A 180 10.39 13.66 -25.58
N THR A 181 11.02 14.77 -25.89
CA THR A 181 11.41 15.78 -24.89
C THR A 181 10.22 16.28 -24.05
N ALA A 182 9.03 16.37 -24.69
CA ALA A 182 7.81 16.76 -23.99
C ALA A 182 7.37 15.73 -22.94
N ASP A 183 7.51 14.43 -23.22
CA ASP A 183 7.14 13.36 -22.27
C ASP A 183 8.10 13.33 -21.08
N VAL A 184 9.41 13.49 -21.33
CA VAL A 184 10.43 13.60 -20.27
C VAL A 184 10.16 14.81 -19.38
N ARG A 185 9.83 15.97 -20.00
CA ARG A 185 9.51 17.17 -19.22
C ARG A 185 8.25 16.96 -18.39
N ARG A 186 7.16 16.47 -18.98
CA ARG A 186 5.91 16.17 -18.26
C ARG A 186 6.15 15.24 -17.08
N PHE A 187 6.96 14.19 -17.28
CA PHE A 187 7.31 13.26 -16.19
C PHE A 187 8.06 13.96 -15.05
N LYS A 188 9.02 14.83 -15.36
CA LYS A 188 9.80 15.58 -14.37
C LYS A 188 8.99 16.67 -13.63
N GLU A 189 7.94 17.16 -14.26
CA GLU A 189 7.05 18.18 -13.70
C GLU A 189 5.89 17.58 -12.88
N GLN A 190 5.77 16.25 -12.80
CA GLN A 190 4.75 15.60 -11.96
C GLN A 190 4.93 15.96 -10.49
N VAL A 191 3.83 16.28 -9.84
CA VAL A 191 3.79 16.62 -8.41
C VAL A 191 3.01 15.54 -7.64
N PRO A 192 3.38 15.26 -6.38
CA PRO A 192 2.64 14.33 -5.54
C PRO A 192 1.20 14.78 -5.35
N GLY A 193 0.27 13.82 -5.48
CA GLY A 193 -1.15 14.03 -5.23
C GLY A 193 -1.57 13.55 -3.84
N LEU A 194 -2.43 14.34 -3.18
CA LEU A 194 -3.15 13.87 -2.00
C LEU A 194 -4.38 13.10 -2.47
N VAL A 195 -4.45 11.84 -2.07
CA VAL A 195 -5.59 10.95 -2.35
C VAL A 195 -6.61 11.08 -1.25
N THR A 196 -7.85 11.26 -1.63
CA THR A 196 -9.03 11.12 -0.76
C THR A 196 -10.04 10.24 -1.49
N SER A 197 -10.55 9.24 -0.82
CA SER A 197 -11.53 8.32 -1.38
C SER A 197 -12.90 8.52 -0.73
N HIS A 198 -13.96 8.23 -1.47
CA HIS A 198 -15.29 8.17 -0.87
C HIS A 198 -15.42 6.85 -0.13
N THR A 199 -15.74 6.92 1.15
CA THR A 199 -15.86 5.76 2.05
C THR A 199 -17.32 5.37 2.29
N ASP A 200 -18.30 6.07 1.72
CA ASP A 200 -19.72 5.89 2.01
C ASP A 200 -20.18 4.42 1.92
N ASP A 201 -19.77 3.70 0.86
CA ASP A 201 -20.12 2.29 0.69
C ASP A 201 -19.42 1.39 1.72
N LEU A 202 -18.18 1.73 2.06
CA LEU A 202 -17.40 1.03 3.09
C LEU A 202 -18.01 1.25 4.46
N ASP A 203 -18.33 2.50 4.78
CA ASP A 203 -18.94 2.88 6.05
C ASP A 203 -20.31 2.21 6.21
N ALA A 204 -21.14 2.24 5.18
CA ALA A 204 -22.44 1.57 5.19
C ALA A 204 -22.29 0.06 5.44
N TRP A 205 -21.37 -0.60 4.78
CA TRP A 205 -21.11 -2.03 4.99
C TRP A 205 -20.55 -2.30 6.38
N TYR A 206 -19.53 -1.55 6.82
CA TYR A 206 -18.88 -1.76 8.11
C TYR A 206 -19.85 -1.56 9.28
N TYR A 207 -20.62 -0.45 9.29
CA TYR A 207 -21.57 -0.17 10.35
C TYR A 207 -22.80 -1.07 10.31
N SER A 208 -23.13 -1.67 9.16
CA SER A 208 -24.18 -2.69 9.11
C SER A 208 -23.76 -4.00 9.79
N LEU A 209 -22.47 -4.31 9.81
CA LEU A 209 -21.90 -5.46 10.52
C LEU A 209 -21.60 -5.16 12.00
N HIS A 210 -21.25 -3.90 12.30
CA HIS A 210 -20.81 -3.43 13.60
C HIS A 210 -21.63 -2.21 14.06
N PRO A 211 -22.94 -2.37 14.25
CA PRO A 211 -23.78 -1.24 14.60
C PRO A 211 -23.38 -0.63 15.95
N PRO A 212 -23.40 0.69 16.08
CA PRO A 212 -23.21 1.35 17.36
C PRO A 212 -24.21 0.84 18.40
N ALA A 213 -23.82 0.85 19.67
CA ALA A 213 -24.66 0.37 20.77
C ALA A 213 -26.03 1.09 20.78
N GLY A 214 -27.11 0.32 20.71
CA GLY A 214 -28.47 0.82 20.70
C GLY A 214 -29.06 1.10 19.32
N LEU A 215 -28.30 0.86 18.25
CA LEU A 215 -28.82 0.91 16.88
C LEU A 215 -29.06 -0.53 16.38
N GLU A 216 -30.29 -0.81 15.94
CA GLU A 216 -30.59 -2.05 15.23
C GLU A 216 -30.51 -1.79 13.74
N VAL A 217 -29.89 -2.69 13.00
CA VAL A 217 -29.75 -2.63 11.54
C VAL A 217 -30.54 -3.80 10.96
N ASP A 218 -31.58 -3.49 10.20
CA ASP A 218 -32.49 -4.50 9.64
C ASP A 218 -31.82 -5.32 8.53
N ASP A 219 -30.94 -4.68 7.73
CA ASP A 219 -30.27 -5.33 6.60
C ASP A 219 -28.77 -5.01 6.57
N VAL A 220 -27.96 -6.02 6.23
CA VAL A 220 -26.52 -5.83 6.02
C VAL A 220 -26.29 -5.17 4.66
N ALA A 221 -25.64 -4.02 4.66
CA ALA A 221 -25.28 -3.35 3.41
C ALA A 221 -24.30 -4.19 2.58
N PRO A 222 -24.34 -4.09 1.24
CA PRO A 222 -23.49 -4.89 0.39
C PRO A 222 -22.00 -4.53 0.61
N LYS A 223 -21.16 -5.56 0.69
CA LYS A 223 -19.71 -5.38 0.78
C LYS A 223 -19.18 -4.65 -0.47
N PRO A 224 -18.34 -3.61 -0.30
CA PRO A 224 -17.67 -2.97 -1.42
C PRO A 224 -16.88 -3.98 -2.24
N ARG A 225 -16.99 -3.89 -3.57
CA ARG A 225 -16.27 -4.79 -4.47
C ARG A 225 -15.20 -4.04 -5.22
N MET A 226 -14.05 -4.70 -5.39
CA MET A 226 -13.05 -4.22 -6.33
C MET A 226 -13.67 -4.10 -7.73
N VAL A 227 -13.55 -2.94 -8.31
CA VAL A 227 -13.86 -2.79 -9.74
C VAL A 227 -12.76 -3.53 -10.52
N PRO A 228 -13.12 -4.48 -11.41
CA PRO A 228 -12.13 -5.14 -12.23
C PRO A 228 -11.28 -4.11 -12.97
N SER A 229 -9.98 -4.39 -13.08
CA SER A 229 -8.94 -3.54 -13.69
C SER A 229 -9.46 -2.57 -14.77
N PRO A 230 -8.93 -1.34 -14.90
CA PRO A 230 -9.30 -0.34 -15.92
C PRO A 230 -9.35 -0.87 -17.37
N LEU A 231 -8.66 -1.96 -17.65
CA LEU A 231 -8.75 -2.69 -18.91
C LEU A 231 -10.15 -3.25 -19.20
N ALA A 232 -10.97 -3.48 -18.17
CA ALA A 232 -12.34 -3.93 -18.34
C ALA A 232 -13.31 -2.77 -18.64
N HIS A 233 -12.95 -1.53 -18.35
CA HIS A 233 -13.79 -0.35 -18.63
C HIS A 233 -13.66 0.17 -20.06
N SER A 234 -12.59 -0.17 -20.77
CA SER A 234 -12.42 0.23 -22.18
C SER A 234 -13.33 -0.53 -23.16
N SER A 235 -13.93 -1.65 -22.72
CA SER A 235 -14.81 -2.49 -23.57
C SER A 235 -16.30 -2.17 -23.45
N THR A 236 -16.72 -1.37 -22.47
CA THR A 236 -18.13 -0.97 -22.28
C THR A 236 -18.46 0.46 -22.69
N GLY A 237 -17.51 1.16 -23.32
CA GLY A 237 -17.76 2.42 -24.03
C GLY A 237 -18.61 2.11 -25.25
N SER A 238 -19.91 1.90 -25.03
CA SER A 238 -20.93 1.78 -26.06
C SER A 238 -20.81 2.94 -27.04
N MET A 239 -20.35 2.66 -28.25
CA MET A 239 -20.65 3.44 -29.44
C MET A 239 -22.18 3.52 -29.59
N ARG A 240 -22.79 4.53 -29.01
CA ARG A 240 -24.09 5.00 -29.50
C ARG A 240 -23.80 5.74 -30.80
N THR A 241 -23.81 5.02 -31.91
CA THR A 241 -24.06 5.58 -33.23
C THR A 241 -25.43 6.22 -33.18
N ARG A 242 -25.46 7.56 -33.20
CA ARG A 242 -26.67 8.29 -33.61
C ARG A 242 -26.88 7.95 -35.08
N ALA A 243 -27.89 7.16 -35.35
CA ALA A 243 -28.50 7.14 -36.66
C ALA A 243 -29.15 8.50 -36.85
N SER A 244 -28.65 9.27 -37.80
CA SER A 244 -29.32 10.43 -38.34
C SER A 244 -30.36 9.94 -39.30
N ASP A 245 -31.64 10.03 -38.89
CA ASP A 245 -32.76 9.97 -39.81
C ASP A 245 -32.77 11.31 -40.56
N GLY A 246 -32.61 11.22 -41.91
CA GLY A 246 -32.93 12.23 -42.88
C GLY A 246 -34.27 11.90 -43.51
#